data_9d3e2e17bc9d5429e8a9bc887c684ae4
#
_entry.id   9d3e2e17bc9d5429e8a9bc887c684ae4
#
_cell.length_a   1.000
_cell.length_b   1.000
_cell.length_c   1.000
_cell.angle_alpha   90.00
_cell.angle_beta   90.00
_cell.angle_gamma   90.00
#
_symmetry.space_group_name_H-M   'P 1'
#
loop_
_entity.id
_entity.type
_entity.pdbx_description
1 polymer ?
#
loop_
_entity_poly.entity_id
_entity_poly.type
_entity_poly.pdbx_seq_one_letter_code
_entity_poly.pdbx_strand_id
1 'polypeptide(L)'
;MVIKNKKIKRNHDIKLQRRNQTFKYFRRNKNRQKLGIPLNTWRMLNREKTQFWNYDKIKAPVNFSLIANTEEVLNFIGRLQNDYERHKKTFVKLYHVKTITDDAILLLLSNVLEFRNAKIQFNGNRPKEPKVDDILEESGFFRILYGDSSDSGYDKETDNYSIEGRKRMFTHATRSVDSELTEELIERSAESLWGERRRCRGIQRIFLELMQNTNNHASRNPGDKYWWVNVSKLKNPKRIGFSFIDYGMGIFTSLETKGQNSKFANWKNKIIQICNPQIHYEVLKQMMNGKFHKTVTGKAYRGKGIPGIYNELRKNSITKLIIISNDAYADATKEDFHKLKNPLKGTFVYWELDSNCKNLPVY
;
A
#
# COMPACT_ATOMS: atom_id res chain seq x y z
N MET A 1 -6.97 -52.93 -39.61
CA MET A 1 -8.07 -53.01 -38.63
C MET A 1 -7.84 -52.23 -37.35
N VAL A 2 -6.65 -52.24 -36.73
CA VAL A 2 -6.33 -51.56 -35.45
C VAL A 2 -6.49 -50.02 -35.48
N ILE A 3 -6.13 -49.34 -36.59
CA ILE A 3 -6.20 -47.87 -36.72
C ILE A 3 -7.65 -47.39 -36.79
N LYS A 4 -8.53 -48.13 -37.44
CA LYS A 4 -9.98 -47.80 -37.52
C LYS A 4 -10.65 -47.86 -36.15
N ASN A 5 -10.30 -48.81 -35.31
CA ASN A 5 -10.81 -48.96 -33.96
C ASN A 5 -10.34 -47.84 -33.02
N LYS A 6 -9.08 -47.37 -33.13
CA LYS A 6 -8.58 -46.22 -32.36
C LYS A 6 -9.30 -44.91 -32.69
N LYS A 7 -9.61 -44.70 -34.00
CA LYS A 7 -10.34 -43.48 -34.43
C LYS A 7 -11.80 -43.48 -33.95
N ILE A 8 -12.45 -44.65 -33.96
CA ILE A 8 -13.82 -44.81 -33.44
C ILE A 8 -13.86 -44.55 -31.92
N LYS A 9 -12.93 -45.12 -31.15
CA LYS A 9 -12.83 -44.92 -29.71
C LYS A 9 -12.60 -43.44 -29.36
N ARG A 10 -11.67 -42.76 -30.05
CA ARG A 10 -11.40 -41.33 -29.86
C ARG A 10 -12.63 -40.46 -30.17
N ASN A 11 -13.39 -40.77 -31.23
CA ASN A 11 -14.60 -40.02 -31.56
C ASN A 11 -15.72 -40.26 -30.53
N HIS A 12 -15.82 -41.46 -29.99
CA HIS A 12 -16.74 -41.76 -28.89
C HIS A 12 -16.40 -41.00 -27.63
N ASP A 13 -15.12 -40.95 -27.22
CA ASP A 13 -14.65 -40.23 -26.05
C ASP A 13 -14.89 -38.72 -26.20
N ILE A 14 -14.67 -38.15 -27.37
CA ILE A 14 -14.98 -36.73 -27.65
C ILE A 14 -16.48 -36.44 -27.52
N LYS A 15 -17.34 -37.34 -28.07
CA LYS A 15 -18.80 -37.20 -27.94
C LYS A 15 -19.25 -37.29 -26.47
N LEU A 16 -18.68 -38.22 -25.71
CA LEU A 16 -18.98 -38.38 -24.29
C LEU A 16 -18.55 -37.14 -23.47
N GLN A 17 -17.35 -36.61 -23.75
CA GLN A 17 -16.87 -35.38 -23.13
C GLN A 17 -17.79 -34.18 -23.44
N ARG A 18 -18.20 -34.00 -24.70
CA ARG A 18 -19.13 -32.90 -25.09
C ARG A 18 -20.47 -33.07 -24.39
N ARG A 19 -21.05 -34.29 -24.35
CA ARG A 19 -22.30 -34.56 -23.63
C ARG A 19 -22.19 -34.25 -22.14
N ASN A 20 -21.10 -34.64 -21.49
CA ASN A 20 -20.83 -34.34 -20.08
C ASN A 20 -20.67 -32.86 -19.82
N GLN A 21 -20.00 -32.10 -20.72
CA GLN A 21 -19.88 -30.66 -20.64
C GLN A 21 -21.25 -29.98 -20.78
N THR A 22 -22.07 -30.40 -21.72
CA THR A 22 -23.43 -29.87 -21.92
C THR A 22 -24.31 -30.13 -20.70
N PHE A 23 -24.27 -31.34 -20.14
CA PHE A 23 -25.02 -31.69 -18.93
C PHE A 23 -24.58 -30.86 -17.71
N LYS A 24 -23.27 -30.67 -17.54
CA LYS A 24 -22.72 -29.77 -16.50
C LYS A 24 -23.19 -28.32 -16.69
N TYR A 25 -23.27 -27.87 -17.94
CA TYR A 25 -23.74 -26.49 -18.26
C TYR A 25 -25.21 -26.32 -17.88
N PHE A 26 -26.09 -27.24 -18.26
CA PHE A 26 -27.52 -27.20 -17.91
C PHE A 26 -27.74 -27.27 -16.38
N ARG A 27 -27.02 -28.13 -15.67
CA ARG A 27 -27.13 -28.25 -14.22
C ARG A 27 -26.69 -26.95 -13.54
N ARG A 28 -25.65 -26.30 -14.04
CA ARG A 28 -25.17 -25.00 -13.52
C ARG A 28 -26.18 -23.89 -13.77
N ASN A 29 -26.77 -23.81 -14.96
CA ASN A 29 -27.80 -22.81 -15.27
C ASN A 29 -29.05 -23.00 -14.42
N LYS A 30 -29.51 -24.23 -14.23
CA LYS A 30 -30.65 -24.51 -13.35
C LYS A 30 -30.39 -24.08 -11.91
N ASN A 31 -29.20 -24.35 -11.38
CA ASN A 31 -28.81 -23.89 -10.04
C ASN A 31 -28.72 -22.36 -9.94
N ARG A 32 -28.20 -21.70 -10.98
CA ARG A 32 -28.15 -20.23 -11.05
C ARG A 32 -29.56 -19.61 -11.00
N GLN A 33 -30.48 -20.16 -11.78
CA GLN A 33 -31.88 -19.70 -11.80
C GLN A 33 -32.56 -19.90 -10.46
N LYS A 34 -32.36 -21.04 -9.81
CA LYS A 34 -32.89 -21.32 -8.47
C LYS A 34 -32.39 -20.33 -7.41
N LEU A 35 -31.16 -19.85 -7.55
CA LEU A 35 -30.55 -18.93 -6.60
C LEU A 35 -30.76 -17.46 -6.97
N GLY A 36 -31.48 -17.15 -8.06
CA GLY A 36 -31.72 -15.79 -8.52
C GLY A 36 -30.44 -15.00 -8.87
N ILE A 37 -29.33 -15.70 -9.17
CA ILE A 37 -28.03 -15.08 -9.39
C ILE A 37 -27.92 -14.61 -10.86
N PRO A 38 -27.59 -13.31 -11.13
CA PRO A 38 -27.34 -12.83 -12.48
C PRO A 38 -26.26 -13.62 -13.22
N LEU A 39 -26.34 -13.71 -14.55
CA LEU A 39 -25.44 -14.54 -15.36
C LEU A 39 -23.96 -14.14 -15.21
N ASN A 40 -23.69 -12.85 -15.17
CA ASN A 40 -22.31 -12.35 -15.02
C ASN A 40 -21.72 -12.73 -13.66
N THR A 41 -22.48 -12.54 -12.59
CA THR A 41 -22.11 -12.96 -11.24
C THR A 41 -21.91 -14.48 -11.15
N TRP A 42 -22.80 -15.25 -11.77
CA TRP A 42 -22.68 -16.71 -11.82
C TRP A 42 -21.42 -17.18 -12.57
N ARG A 43 -21.10 -16.56 -13.71
CA ARG A 43 -19.88 -16.85 -14.47
C ARG A 43 -18.62 -16.55 -13.64
N MET A 44 -18.59 -15.42 -12.96
CA MET A 44 -17.50 -15.04 -12.09
C MET A 44 -17.29 -16.05 -10.95
N LEU A 45 -18.35 -16.38 -10.20
CA LEU A 45 -18.29 -17.35 -9.10
C LEU A 45 -17.89 -18.75 -9.56
N ASN A 46 -18.36 -19.15 -10.74
CA ASN A 46 -17.98 -20.42 -11.34
C ASN A 46 -16.52 -20.46 -11.76
N ARG A 47 -16.01 -19.38 -12.36
CA ARG A 47 -14.59 -19.25 -12.71
C ARG A 47 -13.72 -19.35 -11.46
N GLU A 48 -14.09 -18.68 -10.39
CA GLU A 48 -13.40 -18.76 -9.10
C GLU A 48 -13.35 -20.19 -8.54
N LYS A 49 -14.46 -20.96 -8.66
CA LYS A 49 -14.53 -22.35 -8.16
C LYS A 49 -13.78 -23.35 -9.03
N THR A 50 -13.75 -23.15 -10.35
CA THR A 50 -13.22 -24.15 -11.29
C THR A 50 -11.80 -23.84 -11.74
N GLN A 51 -11.45 -22.57 -11.97
CA GLN A 51 -10.16 -22.15 -12.48
C GLN A 51 -9.16 -21.86 -11.35
N PHE A 52 -9.66 -21.34 -10.21
CA PHE A 52 -8.85 -20.94 -9.08
C PHE A 52 -9.14 -21.81 -7.83
N TRP A 53 -9.40 -23.11 -8.03
CA TRP A 53 -9.73 -24.03 -6.93
C TRP A 53 -8.57 -24.22 -5.95
N ASN A 54 -7.33 -24.18 -6.45
CA ASN A 54 -6.09 -24.39 -5.71
C ASN A 54 -5.41 -23.09 -5.26
N TYR A 55 -6.11 -21.95 -5.38
CA TYR A 55 -5.62 -20.67 -4.87
C TYR A 55 -6.11 -20.45 -3.44
N ASP A 56 -5.25 -19.92 -2.58
CA ASP A 56 -5.71 -19.36 -1.32
C ASP A 56 -6.57 -18.13 -1.61
N LYS A 57 -7.73 -18.04 -0.95
CA LYS A 57 -8.73 -17.02 -1.24
C LYS A 57 -8.81 -16.03 -0.10
N ILE A 58 -8.33 -14.82 -0.34
CA ILE A 58 -8.30 -13.76 0.64
C ILE A 58 -9.37 -12.73 0.30
N LYS A 59 -10.29 -12.47 1.23
CA LYS A 59 -11.35 -11.48 1.06
C LYS A 59 -10.84 -10.13 1.56
N ALA A 60 -10.91 -9.10 0.70
CA ALA A 60 -10.64 -7.72 1.09
C ALA A 60 -11.74 -7.18 2.03
N PRO A 61 -11.45 -6.22 2.91
CA PRO A 61 -12.45 -5.55 3.75
C PRO A 61 -13.53 -4.87 2.91
N VAL A 62 -14.74 -4.78 3.45
CA VAL A 62 -15.86 -4.07 2.80
C VAL A 62 -15.55 -2.58 2.70
N ASN A 63 -15.00 -2.00 3.77
CA ASN A 63 -14.39 -0.67 3.78
C ASN A 63 -12.88 -0.84 3.65
N PHE A 64 -12.38 -0.69 2.41
CA PHE A 64 -10.97 -0.88 2.11
C PHE A 64 -10.26 0.49 2.14
N SER A 65 -10.07 1.01 3.35
CA SER A 65 -9.36 2.24 3.67
C SER A 65 -8.43 2.00 4.85
N LEU A 66 -7.14 2.21 4.67
CA LEU A 66 -6.16 2.03 5.75
C LEU A 66 -6.40 3.02 6.89
N ILE A 67 -6.78 4.26 6.55
CA ILE A 67 -7.01 5.33 7.53
C ILE A 67 -8.31 5.12 8.31
N ALA A 68 -9.39 4.68 7.65
CA ALA A 68 -10.70 4.54 8.27
C ALA A 68 -10.98 3.13 8.83
N ASN A 69 -10.21 2.13 8.44
CA ASN A 69 -10.40 0.72 8.83
C ASN A 69 -9.05 -0.01 8.94
N THR A 70 -8.14 0.57 9.72
CA THR A 70 -6.73 0.17 9.82
C THR A 70 -6.57 -1.32 10.13
N GLU A 71 -7.26 -1.83 11.15
CA GLU A 71 -7.09 -3.21 11.62
C GLU A 71 -7.50 -4.26 10.59
N GLU A 72 -8.64 -4.09 9.92
CA GLU A 72 -9.09 -5.05 8.91
C GLU A 72 -8.21 -5.00 7.66
N VAL A 73 -7.76 -3.79 7.27
CA VAL A 73 -6.85 -3.64 6.12
C VAL A 73 -5.50 -4.27 6.43
N LEU A 74 -4.92 -4.04 7.61
CA LEU A 74 -3.66 -4.65 7.99
C LEU A 74 -3.76 -6.17 8.17
N ASN A 75 -4.87 -6.69 8.69
CA ASN A 75 -5.13 -8.13 8.71
C ASN A 75 -5.15 -8.72 7.29
N PHE A 76 -5.84 -8.06 6.37
CA PHE A 76 -5.88 -8.48 4.97
C PHE A 76 -4.48 -8.46 4.32
N ILE A 77 -3.72 -7.39 4.50
CA ILE A 77 -2.35 -7.27 3.99
C ILE A 77 -1.41 -8.30 4.62
N GLY A 78 -1.51 -8.52 5.94
CA GLY A 78 -0.73 -9.54 6.63
C GLY A 78 -0.98 -10.95 6.09
N ARG A 79 -2.22 -11.27 5.70
CA ARG A 79 -2.54 -12.53 5.02
C ARG A 79 -1.91 -12.63 3.63
N LEU A 80 -1.91 -11.55 2.85
CA LEU A 80 -1.21 -11.50 1.56
C LEU A 80 0.29 -11.74 1.73
N GLN A 81 0.91 -11.07 2.69
CA GLN A 81 2.34 -11.22 2.97
C GLN A 81 2.69 -12.65 3.43
N ASN A 82 1.85 -13.27 4.25
CA ASN A 82 2.03 -14.67 4.65
C ASN A 82 1.91 -15.65 3.47
N ASP A 83 1.00 -15.41 2.52
CA ASP A 83 0.90 -16.21 1.31
C ASP A 83 2.11 -16.00 0.39
N TYR A 84 2.60 -14.76 0.27
CA TYR A 84 3.82 -14.43 -0.44
C TYR A 84 5.03 -15.20 0.13
N GLU A 85 5.27 -15.14 1.45
CA GLU A 85 6.36 -15.84 2.12
C GLU A 85 6.30 -17.36 1.95
N ARG A 86 5.09 -17.91 1.88
CA ARG A 86 4.85 -19.35 1.64
C ARG A 86 4.76 -19.74 0.17
N HIS A 87 5.01 -18.80 -0.74
CA HIS A 87 4.92 -19.02 -2.20
C HIS A 87 3.57 -19.58 -2.65
N LYS A 88 2.48 -19.23 -1.97
CA LYS A 88 1.13 -19.70 -2.30
C LYS A 88 0.52 -18.92 -3.43
N LYS A 89 -0.20 -19.63 -4.30
CA LYS A 89 -1.07 -19.02 -5.32
C LYS A 89 -2.23 -18.33 -4.62
N THR A 90 -2.40 -17.03 -4.85
CA THR A 90 -3.36 -16.23 -4.10
C THR A 90 -4.42 -15.62 -5.01
N PHE A 91 -5.67 -15.67 -4.56
CA PHE A 91 -6.82 -15.05 -5.23
C PHE A 91 -7.48 -14.03 -4.30
N VAL A 92 -7.39 -12.75 -4.66
CA VAL A 92 -7.99 -11.66 -3.91
C VAL A 92 -9.44 -11.43 -4.32
N LYS A 93 -10.33 -11.41 -3.33
CA LYS A 93 -11.75 -11.15 -3.51
C LYS A 93 -12.08 -9.69 -3.22
N LEU A 94 -12.19 -8.87 -4.27
CA LEU A 94 -12.60 -7.46 -4.19
C LEU A 94 -14.12 -7.28 -4.37
N TYR A 95 -14.85 -8.31 -4.77
CA TYR A 95 -16.26 -8.25 -5.14
C TYR A 95 -17.16 -7.58 -4.08
N HIS A 96 -16.81 -7.71 -2.81
CA HIS A 96 -17.61 -7.18 -1.69
C HIS A 96 -17.16 -5.79 -1.20
N VAL A 97 -16.14 -5.22 -1.80
CA VAL A 97 -15.64 -3.89 -1.45
C VAL A 97 -16.67 -2.85 -1.84
N LYS A 98 -17.10 -2.01 -0.88
CA LYS A 98 -18.05 -0.93 -1.08
C LYS A 98 -17.38 0.45 -1.11
N THR A 99 -16.26 0.58 -0.42
CA THR A 99 -15.45 1.81 -0.40
C THR A 99 -13.98 1.45 -0.51
N ILE A 100 -13.23 2.23 -1.26
CA ILE A 100 -11.79 2.07 -1.43
C ILE A 100 -11.11 3.44 -1.44
N THR A 101 -9.94 3.53 -0.84
CA THR A 101 -9.13 4.75 -0.77
C THR A 101 -7.74 4.52 -1.36
N ASP A 102 -7.09 5.60 -1.74
CA ASP A 102 -5.79 5.55 -2.43
C ASP A 102 -4.68 4.95 -1.57
N ASP A 103 -4.72 5.18 -0.25
CA ASP A 103 -3.85 4.55 0.75
C ASP A 103 -3.95 3.02 0.74
N ALA A 104 -5.15 2.49 0.67
CA ALA A 104 -5.39 1.05 0.58
C ALA A 104 -5.04 0.47 -0.80
N ILE A 105 -5.26 1.24 -1.88
CA ILE A 105 -4.83 0.86 -3.23
C ILE A 105 -3.30 0.78 -3.29
N LEU A 106 -2.59 1.75 -2.69
CA LEU A 106 -1.13 1.76 -2.63
C LEU A 106 -0.60 0.50 -1.93
N LEU A 107 -1.18 0.15 -0.78
CA LEU A 107 -0.84 -1.07 -0.05
C LEU A 107 -1.11 -2.34 -0.86
N LEU A 108 -2.26 -2.43 -1.52
CA LEU A 108 -2.60 -3.58 -2.34
C LEU A 108 -1.64 -3.70 -3.52
N LEU A 109 -1.41 -2.60 -4.24
CA LEU A 109 -0.55 -2.57 -5.42
C LEU A 109 0.88 -3.01 -5.10
N SER A 110 1.47 -2.42 -4.06
CA SER A 110 2.84 -2.74 -3.65
C SER A 110 2.99 -4.22 -3.28
N ASN A 111 2.03 -4.80 -2.54
CA ASN A 111 2.08 -6.24 -2.22
C ASN A 111 1.87 -7.13 -3.46
N VAL A 112 0.97 -6.77 -4.36
CA VAL A 112 0.72 -7.58 -5.58
C VAL A 112 1.92 -7.58 -6.52
N LEU A 113 2.65 -6.47 -6.61
CA LEU A 113 3.87 -6.40 -7.40
C LEU A 113 4.98 -7.31 -6.83
N GLU A 114 5.05 -7.52 -5.51
CA GLU A 114 5.92 -8.52 -4.91
C GLU A 114 5.64 -9.94 -5.45
N PHE A 115 4.35 -10.33 -5.51
CA PHE A 115 3.95 -11.62 -6.10
C PHE A 115 4.40 -11.72 -7.56
N ARG A 116 4.24 -10.65 -8.34
CA ARG A 116 4.66 -10.59 -9.75
C ARG A 116 6.18 -10.74 -9.87
N ASN A 117 6.95 -9.99 -9.10
CA ASN A 117 8.41 -10.02 -9.13
C ASN A 117 8.96 -11.39 -8.72
N ALA A 118 8.36 -12.03 -7.73
CA ALA A 118 8.69 -13.39 -7.32
C ALA A 118 8.11 -14.47 -8.23
N LYS A 119 7.38 -14.11 -9.30
CA LYS A 119 6.69 -15.04 -10.22
C LYS A 119 5.69 -15.95 -9.53
N ILE A 120 5.13 -15.54 -8.40
CA ILE A 120 4.07 -16.25 -7.67
C ILE A 120 2.75 -15.91 -8.35
N GLN A 121 1.93 -16.94 -8.61
CA GLN A 121 0.64 -16.76 -9.27
C GLN A 121 -0.34 -15.97 -8.38
N PHE A 122 -0.74 -14.81 -8.87
CA PHE A 122 -1.70 -13.93 -8.22
C PHE A 122 -2.89 -13.69 -9.15
N ASN A 123 -4.10 -13.66 -8.60
CA ASN A 123 -5.31 -13.34 -9.35
C ASN A 123 -6.35 -12.67 -8.44
N GLY A 124 -7.43 -12.18 -9.03
CA GLY A 124 -8.51 -11.56 -8.26
C GLY A 124 -9.77 -11.35 -9.09
N ASN A 125 -10.81 -10.89 -8.42
CA ASN A 125 -12.01 -10.41 -9.07
C ASN A 125 -12.14 -8.89 -8.87
N ARG A 126 -12.94 -8.25 -9.74
CA ARG A 126 -13.23 -6.81 -9.64
C ARG A 126 -14.32 -6.56 -8.59
N PRO A 127 -14.37 -5.35 -8.00
CA PRO A 127 -15.49 -4.93 -7.16
C PRO A 127 -16.83 -5.03 -7.90
N LYS A 128 -17.91 -5.29 -7.15
CA LYS A 128 -19.27 -5.23 -7.71
C LYS A 128 -19.75 -3.78 -7.83
N GLU A 129 -19.33 -2.94 -6.90
CA GLU A 129 -19.74 -1.54 -6.84
C GLU A 129 -19.06 -0.75 -7.97
N PRO A 130 -19.82 -0.15 -8.93
CA PRO A 130 -19.22 0.53 -10.08
C PRO A 130 -18.28 1.67 -9.69
N LYS A 131 -18.65 2.47 -8.69
CA LYS A 131 -17.80 3.57 -8.20
C LYS A 131 -16.45 3.11 -7.68
N VAL A 132 -16.40 1.93 -7.04
CA VAL A 132 -15.14 1.35 -6.52
C VAL A 132 -14.30 0.80 -7.67
N ASP A 133 -14.94 0.18 -8.64
CA ASP A 133 -14.28 -0.31 -9.85
C ASP A 133 -13.68 0.82 -10.68
N ASP A 134 -14.44 1.94 -10.86
CA ASP A 134 -13.97 3.15 -11.52
C ASP A 134 -12.77 3.78 -10.79
N ILE A 135 -12.77 3.78 -9.44
CA ILE A 135 -11.65 4.29 -8.63
C ILE A 135 -10.39 3.45 -8.89
N LEU A 136 -10.50 2.12 -8.92
CA LEU A 136 -9.37 1.24 -9.23
C LEU A 136 -8.86 1.42 -10.67
N GLU A 137 -9.76 1.57 -11.64
CA GLU A 137 -9.40 1.83 -13.04
C GLU A 137 -8.68 3.18 -13.19
N GLU A 138 -9.28 4.26 -12.64
CA GLU A 138 -8.71 5.61 -12.66
C GLU A 138 -7.37 5.73 -11.90
N SER A 139 -7.12 4.84 -10.92
CA SER A 139 -5.85 4.82 -10.18
C SER A 139 -4.68 4.29 -11.00
N GLY A 140 -4.95 3.64 -12.13
CA GLY A 140 -3.92 2.95 -12.90
C GLY A 140 -3.53 1.58 -12.34
N PHE A 141 -4.21 1.10 -11.29
CA PHE A 141 -3.92 -0.19 -10.65
C PHE A 141 -3.83 -1.34 -11.66
N PHE A 142 -4.83 -1.47 -12.54
CA PHE A 142 -4.85 -2.53 -13.53
C PHE A 142 -3.80 -2.35 -14.62
N ARG A 143 -3.46 -1.11 -14.99
CA ARG A 143 -2.41 -0.80 -15.95
C ARG A 143 -1.05 -1.22 -15.42
N ILE A 144 -0.73 -0.93 -14.17
CA ILE A 144 0.51 -1.39 -13.52
C ILE A 144 0.53 -2.92 -13.43
N LEU A 145 -0.61 -3.53 -13.09
CA LEU A 145 -0.68 -4.96 -12.83
C LEU A 145 -0.60 -5.80 -14.10
N TYR A 146 -1.24 -5.37 -15.19
CA TYR A 146 -1.43 -6.15 -16.42
C TYR A 146 -0.82 -5.52 -17.67
N GLY A 147 -0.40 -4.26 -17.61
CA GLY A 147 0.20 -3.56 -18.75
C GLY A 147 1.57 -4.12 -19.11
N ASP A 148 1.93 -4.01 -20.39
CA ASP A 148 3.30 -4.23 -20.83
C ASP A 148 4.20 -3.14 -20.21
N SER A 149 5.50 -3.44 -20.09
CA SER A 149 6.47 -2.53 -19.48
C SER A 149 6.53 -1.15 -20.15
N SER A 150 6.15 -1.04 -21.42
CA SER A 150 6.03 0.23 -22.17
C SER A 150 4.80 1.05 -21.79
N ASP A 151 3.73 0.41 -21.30
CA ASP A 151 2.41 1.06 -21.03
C ASP A 151 2.18 1.26 -19.54
N SER A 152 3.01 0.64 -18.70
CA SER A 152 2.87 0.64 -17.23
C SER A 152 3.52 1.85 -16.56
N GLY A 153 4.15 2.76 -17.30
CA GLY A 153 4.96 3.85 -16.71
C GLY A 153 6.21 3.34 -15.98
N TYR A 154 6.64 2.12 -16.25
CA TYR A 154 7.85 1.53 -15.68
C TYR A 154 9.10 1.97 -16.43
N ASP A 155 10.00 2.60 -15.72
CA ASP A 155 11.32 2.94 -16.23
C ASP A 155 12.32 1.84 -15.84
N LYS A 156 12.86 1.17 -16.85
CA LYS A 156 13.80 0.06 -16.66
C LYS A 156 15.18 0.53 -16.18
N GLU A 157 15.58 1.76 -16.51
CA GLU A 157 16.90 2.29 -16.14
C GLU A 157 16.95 2.64 -14.65
N THR A 158 15.89 3.21 -14.14
CA THR A 158 15.79 3.64 -12.73
C THR A 158 15.05 2.65 -11.83
N ASP A 159 14.43 1.61 -12.41
CA ASP A 159 13.54 0.68 -11.72
C ASP A 159 12.37 1.40 -11.00
N ASN A 160 11.89 2.47 -11.61
CA ASN A 160 10.82 3.31 -11.08
C ASN A 160 9.51 3.11 -11.81
N TYR A 161 8.39 3.23 -11.08
CA TYR A 161 7.05 3.32 -11.63
C TYR A 161 6.49 4.71 -11.39
N SER A 162 6.11 5.40 -12.45
CA SER A 162 5.37 6.65 -12.34
C SER A 162 4.12 6.57 -13.19
N ILE A 163 2.96 6.70 -12.55
CA ILE A 163 1.67 6.73 -13.24
C ILE A 163 0.98 8.02 -12.91
N GLU A 164 0.85 8.85 -13.92
CA GLU A 164 0.08 10.06 -13.84
C GLU A 164 -1.36 9.77 -14.28
N GLY A 165 -2.29 9.81 -13.33
CA GLY A 165 -3.72 9.81 -13.60
C GLY A 165 -4.29 11.23 -13.46
N ARG A 166 -5.46 11.51 -14.06
CA ARG A 166 -6.12 12.83 -13.94
C ARG A 166 -6.33 13.30 -12.49
N LYS A 167 -6.34 12.39 -11.52
CA LYS A 167 -6.65 12.68 -10.10
C LYS A 167 -5.64 12.10 -9.11
N ARG A 168 -4.73 11.23 -9.55
CA ARG A 168 -3.83 10.46 -8.67
C ARG A 168 -2.49 10.25 -9.32
N MET A 169 -1.48 10.15 -8.48
CA MET A 169 -0.13 9.77 -8.91
C MET A 169 0.43 8.73 -7.95
N PHE A 170 0.85 7.58 -8.49
CA PHE A 170 1.59 6.56 -7.77
C PHE A 170 3.03 6.57 -8.27
N THR A 171 3.95 6.63 -7.36
CA THR A 171 5.38 6.57 -7.69
C THR A 171 6.07 5.57 -6.79
N HIS A 172 6.90 4.76 -7.39
CA HIS A 172 7.77 3.80 -6.72
C HIS A 172 9.22 4.12 -7.07
N ALA A 173 10.09 4.13 -6.08
CA ALA A 173 11.50 4.27 -6.31
C ALA A 173 12.32 3.38 -5.38
N THR A 174 13.34 2.79 -5.92
CA THR A 174 14.07 1.69 -5.28
C THR A 174 15.36 2.12 -4.64
N ARG A 175 15.92 3.20 -4.58
CA ARG A 175 17.30 3.31 -4.00
C ARG A 175 17.81 4.72 -3.79
N SER A 176 17.11 5.73 -4.23
CA SER A 176 17.61 7.09 -4.16
C SER A 176 16.64 8.02 -3.44
N VAL A 177 17.19 9.04 -2.85
CA VAL A 177 16.41 10.19 -2.42
C VAL A 177 16.18 11.02 -3.68
N ASP A 178 14.93 11.13 -4.09
CA ASP A 178 14.55 11.86 -5.29
C ASP A 178 13.99 13.23 -4.91
N SER A 179 14.84 14.25 -4.96
CA SER A 179 14.46 15.62 -4.60
C SER A 179 13.61 16.29 -5.68
N GLU A 180 13.86 15.98 -6.95
CA GLU A 180 13.13 16.56 -8.09
C GLU A 180 11.69 16.06 -8.10
N LEU A 181 11.50 14.75 -7.92
CA LEU A 181 10.17 14.18 -7.77
C LEU A 181 9.38 14.83 -6.62
N THR A 182 10.01 15.01 -5.46
CA THR A 182 9.32 15.60 -4.31
C THR A 182 8.93 17.05 -4.54
N GLU A 183 9.77 17.83 -5.23
CA GLU A 183 9.46 19.20 -5.63
C GLU A 183 8.29 19.24 -6.59
N GLU A 184 8.31 18.41 -7.65
CA GLU A 184 7.22 18.30 -8.61
C GLU A 184 5.89 17.91 -7.97
N LEU A 185 5.88 16.91 -7.08
CA LEU A 185 4.68 16.49 -6.35
C LEU A 185 4.06 17.62 -5.54
N ILE A 186 4.90 18.40 -4.87
CA ILE A 186 4.48 19.52 -4.03
C ILE A 186 3.96 20.67 -4.87
N GLU A 187 4.68 21.06 -5.93
CA GLU A 187 4.28 22.14 -6.82
C GLU A 187 2.94 21.87 -7.49
N ARG A 188 2.75 20.69 -8.05
CA ARG A 188 1.47 20.26 -8.65
C ARG A 188 0.34 20.21 -7.62
N SER A 189 0.65 19.85 -6.38
CA SER A 189 -0.32 19.85 -5.30
C SER A 189 -0.72 21.27 -4.92
N ALA A 190 0.24 22.18 -4.82
CA ALA A 190 0.03 23.59 -4.54
C ALA A 190 -0.78 24.25 -5.65
N GLU A 191 -0.43 24.04 -6.91
CA GLU A 191 -1.18 24.54 -8.07
C GLU A 191 -2.64 24.03 -8.07
N SER A 192 -2.85 22.77 -7.70
CA SER A 192 -4.19 22.21 -7.57
C SER A 192 -5.01 22.82 -6.44
N LEU A 193 -4.40 23.22 -5.31
CA LEU A 193 -5.09 23.78 -4.15
C LEU A 193 -5.31 25.29 -4.27
N TRP A 194 -4.25 26.01 -4.63
CA TRP A 194 -4.21 27.48 -4.58
C TRP A 194 -4.20 28.14 -5.95
N GLY A 195 -4.11 27.36 -7.05
CA GLY A 195 -4.04 27.88 -8.41
C GLY A 195 -2.65 28.40 -8.81
N GLU A 196 -1.65 28.25 -7.96
CA GLU A 196 -0.29 28.70 -8.19
C GLU A 196 0.73 27.71 -7.59
N ARG A 197 1.92 27.67 -8.15
CA ARG A 197 3.02 26.86 -7.63
C ARG A 197 3.57 27.50 -6.36
N ARG A 198 3.82 26.69 -5.35
CA ARG A 198 4.38 27.13 -4.06
C ARG A 198 5.49 26.21 -3.61
N ARG A 199 6.54 26.81 -3.06
CA ARG A 199 7.60 26.08 -2.37
C ARG A 199 7.16 25.71 -0.96
N CYS A 200 7.06 24.43 -0.71
CA CYS A 200 6.71 23.91 0.62
C CYS A 200 7.92 23.19 1.21
N ARG A 201 8.99 23.95 1.53
CA ARG A 201 10.27 23.38 2.02
C ARG A 201 10.11 22.42 3.19
N GLY A 202 9.20 22.71 4.12
CA GLY A 202 8.91 21.82 5.24
C GLY A 202 8.37 20.47 4.78
N ILE A 203 7.46 20.46 3.80
CA ILE A 203 6.85 19.25 3.25
C ILE A 203 7.86 18.48 2.38
N GLN A 204 8.63 19.17 1.55
CA GLN A 204 9.71 18.55 0.78
C GLN A 204 10.69 17.83 1.71
N ARG A 205 11.05 18.47 2.82
CA ARG A 205 11.88 17.86 3.83
C ARG A 205 11.27 16.59 4.43
N ILE A 206 9.95 16.54 4.65
CA ILE A 206 9.27 15.32 5.10
C ILE A 206 9.57 14.16 4.16
N PHE A 207 9.35 14.36 2.86
CA PHE A 207 9.63 13.33 1.86
C PHE A 207 11.08 12.89 1.88
N LEU A 208 12.03 13.84 1.84
CA LEU A 208 13.46 13.55 1.81
C LEU A 208 13.90 12.73 3.04
N GLU A 209 13.41 13.08 4.23
CA GLU A 209 13.70 12.34 5.46
C GLU A 209 13.11 10.93 5.44
N LEU A 210 11.89 10.75 4.92
CA LEU A 210 11.26 9.43 4.79
C LEU A 210 12.03 8.56 3.80
N MET A 211 12.39 9.07 2.63
CA MET A 211 13.19 8.38 1.63
C MET A 211 14.58 8.01 2.17
N GLN A 212 15.25 8.92 2.88
CA GLN A 212 16.53 8.66 3.53
C GLN A 212 16.42 7.58 4.61
N ASN A 213 15.35 7.57 5.39
CA ASN A 213 15.12 6.55 6.39
C ASN A 213 14.96 5.17 5.76
N THR A 214 14.23 5.07 4.65
CA THR A 214 14.11 3.83 3.89
C THR A 214 15.49 3.37 3.40
N ASN A 215 16.28 4.24 2.78
CA ASN A 215 17.59 3.88 2.25
C ASN A 215 18.58 3.46 3.34
N ASN A 216 18.50 4.07 4.52
CA ASN A 216 19.42 3.80 5.63
C ASN A 216 19.04 2.58 6.47
N HIS A 217 17.73 2.26 6.55
CA HIS A 217 17.21 1.41 7.61
C HIS A 217 16.24 0.32 7.16
N ALA A 218 15.75 0.33 5.93
CA ALA A 218 14.62 -0.48 5.54
C ALA A 218 14.91 -1.98 5.41
N SER A 219 16.13 -2.42 5.15
CA SER A 219 16.41 -3.86 4.98
C SER A 219 17.82 -4.26 5.37
N ARG A 220 17.98 -5.53 5.77
CA ARG A 220 19.29 -6.19 5.93
C ARG A 220 19.90 -6.51 4.57
N ASN A 221 19.11 -6.71 3.52
CA ASN A 221 19.56 -7.03 2.17
C ASN A 221 19.61 -5.77 1.30
N PRO A 222 20.70 -5.53 0.58
CA PRO A 222 20.86 -4.32 -0.24
C PRO A 222 19.83 -4.16 -1.37
N GLY A 223 19.08 -5.21 -1.73
CA GLY A 223 18.11 -5.22 -2.82
C GLY A 223 16.67 -4.83 -2.44
N ASP A 224 16.32 -4.87 -1.13
CA ASP A 224 14.92 -4.82 -0.66
C ASP A 224 14.50 -3.44 -0.16
N LYS A 225 15.22 -2.39 -0.51
CA LYS A 225 14.96 -1.02 -0.02
C LYS A 225 14.15 -0.26 -1.05
N TYR A 226 12.87 -0.16 -0.85
CA TYR A 226 12.00 0.63 -1.72
C TYR A 226 10.88 1.31 -0.92
N TRP A 227 10.43 2.42 -1.45
CA TRP A 227 9.32 3.18 -0.93
C TRP A 227 8.28 3.45 -2.03
N TRP A 228 7.08 3.73 -1.60
CA TRP A 228 5.99 4.12 -2.47
C TRP A 228 5.39 5.43 -2.01
N VAL A 229 5.01 6.27 -2.96
CA VAL A 229 4.29 7.51 -2.73
C VAL A 229 3.00 7.52 -3.53
N ASN A 230 1.95 8.02 -2.92
CA ASN A 230 0.73 8.37 -3.60
C ASN A 230 0.31 9.79 -3.23
N VAL A 231 -0.16 10.54 -4.22
CA VAL A 231 -0.77 11.86 -4.04
C VAL A 231 -2.19 11.81 -4.56
N SER A 232 -3.16 12.12 -3.72
CA SER A 232 -4.59 12.05 -4.03
C SER A 232 -5.29 13.39 -3.82
N LYS A 233 -6.14 13.77 -4.79
CA LYS A 233 -6.98 14.95 -4.73
C LYS A 233 -8.31 14.60 -4.08
N LEU A 234 -8.55 15.05 -2.86
CA LEU A 234 -9.78 14.87 -2.13
C LEU A 234 -10.75 16.03 -2.44
N LYS A 235 -12.01 15.74 -2.68
CA LYS A 235 -12.93 16.74 -3.22
C LYS A 235 -13.72 17.53 -2.16
N ASN A 236 -14.16 16.91 -1.10
CA ASN A 236 -15.08 17.50 -0.14
C ASN A 236 -14.59 17.33 1.31
N PRO A 237 -13.97 18.33 1.94
CA PRO A 237 -13.47 19.58 1.34
C PRO A 237 -12.27 19.35 0.39
N LYS A 238 -11.92 20.38 -0.41
CA LYS A 238 -10.78 20.31 -1.33
C LYS A 238 -9.47 20.20 -0.55
N ARG A 239 -8.83 19.04 -0.64
CA ARG A 239 -7.58 18.71 0.05
C ARG A 239 -6.70 17.86 -0.84
N ILE A 240 -5.41 17.84 -0.55
CA ILE A 240 -4.46 16.89 -1.13
C ILE A 240 -3.98 15.96 -0.03
N GLY A 241 -4.17 14.67 -0.22
CA GLY A 241 -3.64 13.63 0.65
C GLY A 241 -2.34 13.05 0.08
N PHE A 242 -1.36 12.87 0.94
CA PHE A 242 -0.09 12.22 0.62
C PHE A 242 0.02 10.95 1.44
N SER A 243 0.34 9.85 0.79
CA SER A 243 0.63 8.58 1.44
C SER A 243 2.04 8.15 1.06
N PHE A 244 2.86 7.87 2.05
CA PHE A 244 4.19 7.31 1.91
C PHE A 244 4.24 5.97 2.62
N ILE A 245 4.79 4.95 1.99
CA ILE A 245 5.04 3.65 2.62
C ILE A 245 6.42 3.13 2.27
N ASP A 246 7.13 2.62 3.26
CA ASP A 246 8.29 1.75 3.08
C ASP A 246 8.00 0.34 3.62
N TYR A 247 8.57 -0.67 2.99
CA TYR A 247 8.50 -2.07 3.43
C TYR A 247 9.79 -2.51 4.12
N GLY A 248 10.32 -1.62 4.96
CA GLY A 248 11.50 -1.91 5.76
C GLY A 248 11.19 -2.66 7.06
N MET A 249 12.15 -2.63 7.97
CA MET A 249 11.98 -3.22 9.31
C MET A 249 11.00 -2.42 10.19
N GLY A 250 10.57 -1.24 9.76
CA GLY A 250 9.84 -0.31 10.58
C GLY A 250 10.73 0.39 11.62
N ILE A 251 10.15 1.37 12.32
CA ILE A 251 10.87 2.21 13.25
C ILE A 251 11.41 1.39 14.43
N PHE A 252 10.55 0.59 15.06
CA PHE A 252 10.85 -0.06 16.34
C PHE A 252 11.78 -1.25 16.16
N THR A 253 11.56 -2.11 15.18
CA THR A 253 12.50 -3.20 14.87
C THR A 253 13.88 -2.68 14.49
N SER A 254 13.94 -1.53 13.77
CA SER A 254 15.21 -0.87 13.47
C SER A 254 15.93 -0.36 14.74
N LEU A 255 15.18 0.10 15.72
CA LEU A 255 15.74 0.54 17.01
C LEU A 255 16.24 -0.63 17.86
N GLU A 256 15.50 -1.72 17.90
CA GLU A 256 15.89 -2.95 18.63
C GLU A 256 17.17 -3.57 18.07
N THR A 257 17.27 -3.69 16.75
CA THR A 257 18.43 -4.31 16.09
C THR A 257 19.71 -3.49 16.19
N LYS A 258 19.61 -2.17 16.31
CA LYS A 258 20.76 -1.26 16.47
C LYS A 258 21.19 -1.06 17.93
N GLY A 259 20.38 -1.49 18.88
CA GLY A 259 20.60 -1.29 20.32
C GLY A 259 21.85 -1.96 20.92
N GLN A 260 22.59 -2.77 20.14
CA GLN A 260 23.82 -3.42 20.57
C GLN A 260 25.08 -2.57 20.38
N ASN A 261 25.01 -1.45 19.65
CA ASN A 261 26.14 -0.51 19.49
C ASN A 261 26.14 0.57 20.60
N SER A 262 27.29 0.92 21.14
CA SER A 262 27.45 1.83 22.29
C SER A 262 26.71 3.19 22.16
N LYS A 263 26.59 3.73 20.96
CA LYS A 263 25.84 4.96 20.67
C LYS A 263 24.33 4.80 20.81
N PHE A 264 23.80 3.59 20.61
CA PHE A 264 22.39 3.28 20.78
C PHE A 264 22.03 2.85 22.21
N ALA A 265 22.98 2.36 22.99
CA ALA A 265 22.76 2.03 24.39
C ALA A 265 22.30 3.28 25.19
N ASN A 266 22.94 4.43 24.96
CA ASN A 266 22.53 5.69 25.58
C ASN A 266 21.12 6.15 25.19
N TRP A 267 20.72 5.89 23.96
CA TRP A 267 19.38 6.21 23.47
C TRP A 267 18.32 5.25 24.08
N LYS A 268 18.62 3.95 24.14
CA LYS A 268 17.75 2.96 24.80
C LYS A 268 17.54 3.29 26.29
N ASN A 269 18.60 3.62 27.00
CA ASN A 269 18.51 4.06 28.40
C ASN A 269 17.64 5.30 28.56
N LYS A 270 17.72 6.25 27.64
CA LYS A 270 16.87 7.45 27.65
C LYS A 270 15.40 7.15 27.37
N ILE A 271 15.08 6.19 26.47
CA ILE A 271 13.71 5.73 26.27
C ILE A 271 13.18 5.11 27.57
N ILE A 272 13.94 4.22 28.18
CA ILE A 272 13.54 3.54 29.43
C ILE A 272 13.25 4.54 30.55
N GLN A 273 13.97 5.67 30.60
CA GLN A 273 13.72 6.72 31.59
C GLN A 273 12.44 7.55 31.31
N ILE A 274 11.95 7.59 30.06
CA ILE A 274 10.83 8.44 29.65
C ILE A 274 9.55 7.65 29.50
N CYS A 275 9.62 6.42 28.97
CA CYS A 275 8.48 5.56 28.71
C CYS A 275 8.90 4.08 28.67
N ASN A 276 7.90 3.17 28.68
CA ASN A 276 8.18 1.76 28.49
C ASN A 276 8.57 1.50 27.01
N PRO A 277 9.81 1.02 26.73
CA PRO A 277 10.28 0.81 25.37
C PRO A 277 9.50 -0.30 24.61
N GLN A 278 8.76 -1.14 25.31
CA GLN A 278 7.91 -2.18 24.73
C GLN A 278 6.52 -1.65 24.31
N ILE A 279 6.18 -0.43 24.69
CA ILE A 279 4.94 0.22 24.29
C ILE A 279 5.26 1.17 23.12
N HIS A 280 5.31 0.63 21.92
CA HIS A 280 5.78 1.31 20.72
C HIS A 280 5.02 2.61 20.41
N TYR A 281 3.71 2.66 20.62
CA TYR A 281 2.94 3.89 20.40
C TYR A 281 3.30 5.00 21.39
N GLU A 282 3.68 4.69 22.63
CA GLU A 282 4.18 5.70 23.58
C GLU A 282 5.56 6.22 23.14
N VAL A 283 6.45 5.31 22.73
CA VAL A 283 7.74 5.69 22.17
C VAL A 283 7.56 6.60 20.97
N LEU A 284 6.63 6.27 20.05
CA LEU A 284 6.31 7.09 18.88
C LEU A 284 5.83 8.49 19.30
N LYS A 285 4.92 8.59 20.28
CA LYS A 285 4.45 9.86 20.82
C LYS A 285 5.58 10.70 21.37
N GLN A 286 6.51 10.11 22.12
CA GLN A 286 7.68 10.82 22.67
C GLN A 286 8.68 11.23 21.57
N MET A 287 8.85 10.40 20.54
CA MET A 287 9.64 10.73 19.35
C MET A 287 9.07 11.96 18.63
N MET A 288 7.76 11.98 18.38
CA MET A 288 7.08 13.11 17.75
C MET A 288 7.31 14.40 18.54
N ASN A 289 7.24 14.35 19.87
CA ASN A 289 7.51 15.48 20.76
C ASN A 289 9.00 15.89 20.86
N GLY A 290 9.87 15.22 20.10
CA GLY A 290 11.29 15.59 20.04
C GLY A 290 12.12 15.22 21.26
N LYS A 291 11.60 14.43 22.20
CA LYS A 291 12.32 14.09 23.45
C LYS A 291 13.60 13.28 23.24
N PHE A 292 13.78 12.69 22.06
CA PHE A 292 14.93 11.84 21.71
C PHE A 292 15.91 12.48 20.72
N HIS A 293 15.76 13.78 20.42
CA HIS A 293 16.41 14.46 19.29
C HIS A 293 17.95 14.60 19.33
N LYS A 294 18.57 14.51 20.49
CA LYS A 294 19.99 14.94 20.62
C LYS A 294 21.02 13.82 20.60
N THR A 295 20.64 12.55 20.43
CA THR A 295 21.52 11.49 20.97
C THR A 295 22.16 10.54 20.00
N VAL A 296 21.70 10.38 18.73
CA VAL A 296 22.14 9.24 17.93
C VAL A 296 23.39 9.50 17.08
N THR A 297 23.64 10.69 16.59
CA THR A 297 24.77 10.93 15.69
C THR A 297 25.60 12.18 15.97
N GLY A 298 25.23 13.01 16.96
CA GLY A 298 25.91 14.29 17.23
C GLY A 298 25.80 15.33 16.11
N LYS A 299 25.20 14.98 14.97
CA LYS A 299 25.05 15.88 13.82
C LYS A 299 23.69 16.58 13.88
N ALA A 300 23.68 17.88 13.88
CA ALA A 300 22.49 18.73 14.06
C ALA A 300 21.38 18.53 13.02
N TYR A 301 21.67 17.89 11.89
CA TYR A 301 20.75 17.66 10.79
C TYR A 301 20.18 16.22 10.72
N ARG A 302 20.66 15.28 11.53
CA ARG A 302 20.13 13.91 11.59
C ARG A 302 19.14 13.72 12.75
N GLY A 303 18.14 12.86 12.57
CA GLY A 303 17.15 12.52 13.60
C GLY A 303 15.97 13.49 13.68
N LYS A 304 15.72 14.29 12.63
CA LYS A 304 14.61 15.25 12.57
C LYS A 304 13.38 14.73 11.80
N GLY A 305 13.41 13.49 11.27
CA GLY A 305 12.34 12.92 10.46
C GLY A 305 10.96 13.04 11.11
N ILE A 306 10.61 12.13 12.02
CA ILE A 306 9.29 12.11 12.67
C ILE A 306 8.98 13.41 13.43
N PRO A 307 9.90 13.94 14.28
CA PRO A 307 9.63 15.21 14.94
C PRO A 307 9.53 16.39 13.96
N GLY A 308 10.26 16.36 12.85
CA GLY A 308 10.16 17.36 11.81
C GLY A 308 8.77 17.37 11.17
N ILE A 309 8.24 16.19 10.85
CA ILE A 309 6.88 16.03 10.31
C ILE A 309 5.84 16.56 11.31
N TYR A 310 5.94 16.16 12.56
CA TYR A 310 5.02 16.63 13.60
C TYR A 310 5.09 18.15 13.83
N ASN A 311 6.28 18.73 13.68
CA ASN A 311 6.43 20.18 13.76
C ASN A 311 5.71 20.91 12.61
N GLU A 312 5.66 20.32 11.41
CA GLU A 312 4.87 20.92 10.32
C GLU A 312 3.36 20.87 10.60
N LEU A 313 2.86 19.84 11.29
CA LEU A 313 1.48 19.82 11.78
C LEU A 313 1.24 20.96 12.81
N ARG A 314 2.14 21.13 13.77
CA ARG A 314 2.04 22.19 14.80
C ARG A 314 2.12 23.60 14.22
N LYS A 315 2.79 23.79 13.11
CA LYS A 315 2.87 25.07 12.38
C LYS A 315 1.66 25.29 11.45
N ASN A 316 0.73 24.34 11.36
CA ASN A 316 -0.36 24.34 10.38
C ASN A 316 0.14 24.37 8.92
N SER A 317 1.33 23.83 8.64
CA SER A 317 1.78 23.59 7.26
C SER A 317 1.12 22.35 6.65
N ILE A 318 0.63 21.45 7.48
CA ILE A 318 -0.22 20.29 7.13
C ILE A 318 -1.40 20.23 8.11
N THR A 319 -2.51 19.63 7.68
CA THR A 319 -3.76 19.60 8.48
C THR A 319 -4.06 18.24 9.11
N LYS A 320 -3.39 17.20 8.67
CA LYS A 320 -3.53 15.84 9.20
C LYS A 320 -2.20 15.13 9.19
N LEU A 321 -1.98 14.27 10.19
CA LEU A 321 -0.81 13.40 10.24
C LEU A 321 -1.16 12.08 10.90
N ILE A 322 -0.98 10.98 10.16
CA ILE A 322 -1.09 9.61 10.66
C ILE A 322 0.24 8.90 10.40
N ILE A 323 0.74 8.18 11.39
CA ILE A 323 1.93 7.34 11.30
C ILE A 323 1.57 5.94 11.79
N ILE A 324 1.89 4.93 10.98
CA ILE A 324 1.77 3.53 11.34
C ILE A 324 3.13 2.88 11.14
N SER A 325 3.69 2.27 12.18
CA SER A 325 4.95 1.52 12.06
C SER A 325 4.96 0.35 13.03
N ASN A 326 5.28 -0.83 12.51
CA ASN A 326 5.18 -2.07 13.26
C ASN A 326 3.78 -2.20 13.90
N ASP A 327 3.68 -2.31 15.22
CA ASP A 327 2.40 -2.40 15.95
C ASP A 327 1.93 -1.07 16.56
N ALA A 328 2.54 0.06 16.18
CA ALA A 328 2.14 1.38 16.65
C ALA A 328 1.29 2.13 15.61
N TYR A 329 0.19 2.68 16.07
CA TYR A 329 -0.65 3.64 15.36
C TYR A 329 -0.59 5.00 16.07
N ALA A 330 -0.51 6.07 15.30
CA ALA A 330 -0.56 7.44 15.75
C ALA A 330 -1.35 8.32 14.78
N ASP A 331 -2.52 8.79 15.16
CA ASP A 331 -3.20 9.95 14.53
C ASP A 331 -2.88 11.18 15.37
N ALA A 332 -1.85 11.92 14.98
CA ALA A 332 -1.39 13.10 15.71
C ALA A 332 -2.40 14.25 15.69
N THR A 333 -3.31 14.27 14.74
CA THR A 333 -4.36 15.30 14.62
C THR A 333 -5.44 15.09 15.65
N LYS A 334 -5.72 13.84 16.01
CA LYS A 334 -6.74 13.46 16.99
C LYS A 334 -6.16 13.10 18.36
N GLU A 335 -4.83 13.12 18.50
CA GLU A 335 -4.11 12.60 19.67
C GLU A 335 -4.45 11.13 20.00
N ASP A 336 -4.79 10.34 18.96
CA ASP A 336 -5.08 8.91 19.09
C ASP A 336 -3.81 8.10 18.87
N PHE A 337 -3.33 7.47 19.94
CA PHE A 337 -2.13 6.64 19.96
C PHE A 337 -2.46 5.29 20.57
N HIS A 338 -2.33 4.22 19.81
CA HIS A 338 -2.64 2.88 20.31
C HIS A 338 -1.82 1.78 19.65
N LYS A 339 -1.87 0.59 20.26
CA LYS A 339 -1.25 -0.61 19.74
C LYS A 339 -2.18 -1.30 18.74
N LEU A 340 -1.65 -1.67 17.59
CA LEU A 340 -2.34 -2.47 16.58
C LEU A 340 -2.27 -3.97 16.91
N LYS A 341 -3.33 -4.68 16.62
CA LYS A 341 -3.38 -6.15 16.70
C LYS A 341 -2.65 -6.78 15.52
N ASN A 342 -2.74 -6.14 14.34
CA ASN A 342 -2.11 -6.58 13.11
C ASN A 342 -1.00 -5.57 12.74
N PRO A 343 0.29 -5.93 12.94
CA PRO A 343 1.38 -4.99 12.68
C PRO A 343 1.58 -4.77 11.18
N LEU A 344 2.02 -3.58 10.82
CA LEU A 344 2.53 -3.26 9.49
C LEU A 344 4.01 -3.62 9.41
N LYS A 345 4.41 -4.39 8.40
CA LYS A 345 5.84 -4.55 8.08
C LYS A 345 6.31 -3.29 7.34
N GLY A 346 7.06 -2.43 8.04
CA GLY A 346 7.52 -1.15 7.50
C GLY A 346 6.94 0.05 8.21
N THR A 347 6.88 1.16 7.48
CA THR A 347 6.35 2.44 7.97
C THR A 347 5.42 3.07 6.95
N PHE A 348 4.24 3.45 7.37
CA PHE A 348 3.28 4.23 6.60
C PHE A 348 3.12 5.61 7.24
N VAL A 349 3.18 6.66 6.42
CA VAL A 349 2.95 8.05 6.85
C VAL A 349 1.95 8.68 5.90
N TYR A 350 0.93 9.29 6.48
CA TYR A 350 -0.11 10.02 5.76
C TYR A 350 -0.25 11.43 6.29
N TRP A 351 -0.35 12.41 5.38
CA TRP A 351 -0.63 13.80 5.73
C TRP A 351 -1.49 14.47 4.68
N GLU A 352 -2.13 15.58 5.06
CA GLU A 352 -3.02 16.34 4.18
C GLU A 352 -2.60 17.81 4.11
N LEU A 353 -2.83 18.39 2.93
CA LEU A 353 -2.83 19.84 2.70
C LEU A 353 -4.25 20.29 2.36
N ASP A 354 -4.62 21.46 2.84
CA ASP A 354 -5.82 22.18 2.43
C ASP A 354 -5.55 23.68 2.22
N SER A 355 -6.59 24.42 1.85
CA SER A 355 -6.48 25.88 1.61
C SER A 355 -6.08 26.69 2.86
N ASN A 356 -6.22 26.12 4.07
CA ASN A 356 -5.94 26.79 5.33
C ASN A 356 -4.50 26.59 5.80
N CYS A 357 -3.72 25.75 5.09
CA CYS A 357 -2.31 25.54 5.41
C CYS A 357 -1.53 26.85 5.34
N LYS A 358 -0.69 27.08 6.36
CA LYS A 358 0.13 28.28 6.53
C LYS A 358 1.61 27.97 6.26
N ASN A 359 2.43 29.06 6.19
CA ASN A 359 3.88 28.92 6.02
C ASN A 359 4.34 28.21 4.73
N LEU A 360 3.59 28.40 3.67
CA LEU A 360 3.86 27.88 2.34
C LEU A 360 4.15 29.06 1.40
N PRO A 361 5.41 29.52 1.29
CA PRO A 361 5.77 30.68 0.50
C PRO A 361 5.49 30.45 -0.99
N VAL A 362 4.99 31.49 -1.64
CA VAL A 362 4.85 31.57 -3.10
C VAL A 362 6.24 31.77 -3.71
N TYR A 363 6.47 31.36 -4.95
CA TYR A 363 7.70 31.61 -5.70
C TYR A 363 7.92 33.09 -5.95
#